data_170d3fa0cc3f2dcad14e1a62e211bbed
#
_entry.id   170d3fa0cc3f2dcad14e1a62e211bbed
#
_cell.length_a   1.000
_cell.length_b   1.000
_cell.length_c   1.000
_cell.angle_alpha   90.00
_cell.angle_beta   90.00
_cell.angle_gamma   90.00
#
_symmetry.space_group_name_H-M   'P 1'
#
loop_
_entity.id
_entity.type
_entity.pdbx_description
1 polymer ?
#
loop_
_entity_poly.entity_id
_entity_poly.type
_entity_poly.pdbx_seq_one_letter_code
_entity_poly.pdbx_strand_id
1 'polypeptide(L)'
;KSGELLNLNKNNNFQIEKLEGSNCAVCECENNIGSNYCKHCGADLYEINDKSQFESIIKNNKSINYILEKFNIGKILLTSSLSLGILLVVSFFIKGFISLEFSEISYIINPLHIIMALNLGVLDGYSSTMVGSGSIEAHIGMLILLIMPVISIIISNFIFLKKENKDLNSVILNSIGFGISYGLMLAVISIFATVKSNPMDMIDYGLAINFRYRFSSLLINGFIIGFLTTYIFSFKKKYRNNNIYIDILKNAINTIAIGYILVFIILLILTLSDSSFLNEIGLYGYLDKFNIGIILSQLTAYVWEFANFIPISINNNIISILNTGIFFNTKLIFYSMIALSLLIILISGCNIKYKYKENGKKAILIFAISYAIIMGILAMFSYITVGGNISLLEMNNYKASIFMGTSITSTMIISFIYSYVVSWIGYKLNTF
;
A
#
# COMPACT_ATOMS: atom_id res chain seq x y z
N LYS A 1 -21.57 -42.51 -27.50
CA LYS A 1 -21.79 -42.07 -26.12
C LYS A 1 -22.13 -40.59 -26.20
N SER A 2 -23.39 -40.20 -25.91
CA SER A 2 -23.84 -38.84 -25.84
C SER A 2 -23.17 -38.17 -24.65
N GLY A 3 -22.44 -37.05 -24.86
CA GLY A 3 -21.92 -36.22 -23.77
C GLY A 3 -23.07 -35.48 -23.12
N GLU A 4 -23.28 -35.73 -21.83
CA GLU A 4 -24.21 -34.96 -20.99
C GLU A 4 -23.46 -33.85 -20.29
N LEU A 5 -23.88 -32.62 -20.50
CA LEU A 5 -23.37 -31.45 -19.77
C LEU A 5 -24.36 -31.07 -18.65
N LEU A 6 -23.86 -31.04 -17.46
CA LEU A 6 -24.58 -30.58 -16.26
C LEU A 6 -24.67 -29.04 -16.25
N ASN A 7 -25.90 -28.54 -16.41
CA ASN A 7 -26.17 -27.10 -16.31
C ASN A 7 -26.68 -26.78 -14.88
N LEU A 8 -25.91 -26.00 -14.14
CA LEU A 8 -26.29 -25.54 -12.80
C LEU A 8 -27.28 -24.40 -12.90
N ASN A 9 -28.57 -24.70 -12.76
CA ASN A 9 -29.60 -23.68 -12.68
C ASN A 9 -29.74 -23.18 -11.21
N LYS A 10 -30.09 -21.91 -11.03
CA LYS A 10 -30.13 -21.19 -9.76
C LYS A 10 -30.99 -21.78 -8.65
N ASN A 11 -31.72 -22.88 -8.92
CA ASN A 11 -32.65 -23.53 -7.98
C ASN A 11 -32.19 -24.92 -7.52
N ASN A 12 -30.89 -25.23 -7.60
CA ASN A 12 -30.34 -26.56 -7.21
C ASN A 12 -30.98 -27.79 -7.92
N ASN A 13 -31.75 -27.59 -8.99
CA ASN A 13 -32.22 -28.66 -9.81
C ASN A 13 -31.26 -28.84 -11.00
N PHE A 14 -30.58 -29.98 -11.03
CA PHE A 14 -29.77 -30.40 -12.17
C PHE A 14 -30.69 -30.78 -13.31
N GLN A 15 -30.74 -29.99 -14.39
CA GLN A 15 -31.34 -30.41 -15.65
C GLN A 15 -30.25 -30.87 -16.61
N ILE A 16 -30.42 -32.05 -17.17
CA ILE A 16 -29.53 -32.59 -18.18
C ILE A 16 -30.13 -32.20 -19.54
N GLU A 17 -29.57 -31.16 -20.18
CA GLU A 17 -29.91 -30.82 -21.56
C GLU A 17 -29.04 -31.60 -22.52
N LYS A 18 -29.70 -32.26 -23.48
CA LYS A 18 -29.04 -32.97 -24.58
C LYS A 18 -28.66 -31.90 -25.62
N LEU A 19 -27.40 -31.60 -25.76
CA LEU A 19 -26.91 -30.70 -26.80
C LEU A 19 -26.89 -31.45 -28.13
N GLU A 20 -27.56 -30.88 -29.16
CA GLU A 20 -27.49 -31.38 -30.54
C GLU A 20 -26.07 -31.24 -31.12
N GLY A 21 -25.64 -32.15 -31.98
CA GLY A 21 -24.32 -32.15 -32.56
C GLY A 21 -24.02 -30.85 -33.36
N SER A 22 -22.76 -30.41 -33.35
CA SER A 22 -22.32 -29.24 -34.12
C SER A 22 -21.89 -29.63 -35.54
N ASN A 23 -22.46 -28.98 -36.54
CA ASN A 23 -22.06 -29.15 -37.93
C ASN A 23 -20.76 -28.39 -38.23
N CYS A 24 -19.84 -29.00 -38.96
CA CYS A 24 -18.59 -28.33 -39.37
C CYS A 24 -18.90 -27.21 -40.38
N ALA A 25 -18.39 -26.03 -40.14
CA ALA A 25 -18.58 -24.88 -41.04
C ALA A 25 -17.86 -25.03 -42.40
N VAL A 26 -16.91 -25.98 -42.52
CA VAL A 26 -16.13 -26.21 -43.76
C VAL A 26 -16.74 -27.30 -44.65
N CYS A 27 -17.24 -28.39 -44.06
CA CYS A 27 -17.76 -29.53 -44.82
C CYS A 27 -19.17 -29.95 -44.46
N GLU A 28 -19.84 -29.21 -43.59
CA GLU A 28 -21.22 -29.42 -43.09
C GLU A 28 -21.48 -30.77 -42.41
N CYS A 29 -20.43 -31.59 -42.23
CA CYS A 29 -20.56 -32.86 -41.56
C CYS A 29 -20.83 -32.71 -40.06
N GLU A 30 -21.78 -33.53 -39.58
CA GLU A 30 -22.13 -33.58 -38.15
C GLU A 30 -21.00 -34.18 -37.31
N ASN A 31 -20.61 -33.53 -36.26
CA ASN A 31 -19.55 -33.95 -35.36
C ASN A 31 -20.10 -34.23 -33.95
N ASN A 32 -19.36 -35.02 -33.20
CA ASN A 32 -19.72 -35.32 -31.82
C ASN A 32 -19.55 -34.05 -30.97
N ILE A 33 -20.46 -33.87 -30.04
CA ILE A 33 -20.40 -32.78 -29.06
C ILE A 33 -19.07 -32.82 -28.29
N GLY A 34 -18.36 -31.70 -28.27
CA GLY A 34 -17.06 -31.60 -27.59
C GLY A 34 -15.85 -32.05 -28.44
N SER A 35 -16.02 -32.28 -29.74
CA SER A 35 -14.90 -32.54 -30.67
C SER A 35 -14.18 -31.23 -31.00
N ASN A 36 -12.87 -31.16 -30.80
CA ASN A 36 -12.05 -30.01 -31.13
C ASN A 36 -11.79 -29.87 -32.64
N TYR A 37 -11.87 -30.96 -33.38
CA TYR A 37 -11.63 -31.02 -34.81
C TYR A 37 -12.72 -31.83 -35.53
N CYS A 38 -13.04 -31.42 -36.75
CA CYS A 38 -13.98 -32.15 -37.58
C CYS A 38 -13.42 -33.54 -37.90
N LYS A 39 -14.21 -34.58 -37.60
CA LYS A 39 -13.84 -36.00 -37.88
C LYS A 39 -13.70 -36.33 -39.38
N HIS A 40 -14.25 -35.47 -40.26
CA HIS A 40 -14.29 -35.72 -41.70
C HIS A 40 -13.23 -34.94 -42.48
N CYS A 41 -13.05 -33.63 -42.19
CA CYS A 41 -12.13 -32.78 -42.94
C CYS A 41 -10.95 -32.23 -42.07
N GLY A 42 -10.90 -32.54 -40.79
CA GLY A 42 -9.84 -32.07 -39.87
C GLY A 42 -9.88 -30.60 -39.52
N ALA A 43 -10.88 -29.84 -39.99
CA ALA A 43 -11.01 -28.43 -39.66
C ALA A 43 -11.22 -28.24 -38.15
N ASP A 44 -10.64 -27.19 -37.61
CA ASP A 44 -10.81 -26.80 -36.21
C ASP A 44 -12.28 -26.38 -35.99
N LEU A 45 -12.97 -27.05 -35.07
CA LEU A 45 -14.35 -26.74 -34.69
C LEU A 45 -14.36 -25.69 -33.56
N TYR A 46 -13.19 -25.33 -33.10
CA TYR A 46 -12.95 -24.29 -32.07
C TYR A 46 -12.63 -22.93 -32.69
N GLU A 47 -13.08 -22.62 -33.91
CA GLU A 47 -13.25 -21.20 -34.24
C GLU A 47 -14.40 -20.66 -33.40
N ILE A 48 -14.08 -20.52 -32.15
CA ILE A 48 -14.88 -19.82 -31.19
C ILE A 48 -14.96 -18.38 -31.69
N ASN A 49 -16.15 -17.95 -31.93
CA ASN A 49 -16.53 -16.54 -31.75
C ASN A 49 -16.27 -16.15 -30.29
N ASP A 50 -14.98 -16.13 -29.85
CA ASP A 50 -14.54 -15.78 -28.50
C ASP A 50 -15.12 -14.43 -28.05
N LYS A 51 -15.28 -13.49 -28.98
CA LYS A 51 -15.92 -12.22 -28.70
C LYS A 51 -17.41 -12.36 -28.38
N SER A 52 -18.17 -13.15 -29.15
CA SER A 52 -19.61 -13.28 -28.95
C SER A 52 -19.98 -14.10 -27.72
N GLN A 53 -19.21 -15.15 -27.40
CA GLN A 53 -19.39 -15.89 -26.14
C GLN A 53 -18.96 -15.08 -24.92
N PHE A 54 -17.84 -14.37 -25.00
CA PHE A 54 -17.40 -13.47 -23.92
C PHE A 54 -18.41 -12.35 -23.72
N GLU A 55 -18.92 -11.73 -24.78
CA GLU A 55 -19.98 -10.73 -24.71
C GLU A 55 -21.31 -11.31 -24.19
N SER A 56 -21.65 -12.56 -24.54
CA SER A 56 -22.87 -13.22 -24.04
C SER A 56 -22.74 -13.62 -22.56
N ILE A 57 -21.56 -14.07 -22.12
CA ILE A 57 -21.26 -14.34 -20.70
C ILE A 57 -21.34 -13.05 -19.89
N ILE A 58 -20.76 -11.97 -20.39
CA ILE A 58 -20.86 -10.64 -19.74
C ILE A 58 -22.31 -10.17 -19.71
N LYS A 59 -23.04 -10.26 -20.80
CA LYS A 59 -24.41 -9.77 -20.94
C LYS A 59 -25.43 -10.55 -20.11
N ASN A 60 -25.23 -11.88 -19.94
CA ASN A 60 -26.12 -12.72 -19.14
C ASN A 60 -25.78 -12.74 -17.64
N ASN A 61 -24.59 -12.25 -17.23
CA ASN A 61 -24.22 -12.23 -15.84
C ASN A 61 -24.72 -10.94 -15.16
N LYS A 62 -25.87 -11.04 -14.49
CA LYS A 62 -26.49 -9.92 -13.75
C LYS A 62 -25.52 -9.21 -12.80
N SER A 63 -24.54 -9.95 -12.26
CA SER A 63 -23.54 -9.39 -11.37
C SER A 63 -22.53 -8.53 -12.10
N ILE A 64 -22.08 -8.93 -13.29
CA ILE A 64 -21.16 -8.15 -14.12
C ILE A 64 -21.82 -6.92 -14.68
N ASN A 65 -23.07 -7.02 -15.19
CA ASN A 65 -23.84 -5.87 -15.65
C ASN A 65 -24.09 -4.85 -14.54
N TYR A 66 -24.42 -5.31 -13.33
CA TYR A 66 -24.55 -4.45 -12.16
C TYR A 66 -23.25 -3.70 -11.83
N ILE A 67 -22.09 -4.38 -11.97
CA ILE A 67 -20.79 -3.77 -11.76
C ILE A 67 -20.52 -2.71 -12.84
N LEU A 68 -20.73 -3.04 -14.12
CA LEU A 68 -20.49 -2.13 -15.25
C LEU A 68 -21.38 -0.89 -15.23
N GLU A 69 -22.66 -1.04 -14.85
CA GLU A 69 -23.59 0.10 -14.73
C GLU A 69 -23.21 1.06 -13.59
N LYS A 70 -22.63 0.55 -12.51
CA LYS A 70 -22.20 1.36 -11.35
C LYS A 70 -20.78 1.90 -11.45
N PHE A 71 -19.98 1.36 -12.35
CA PHE A 71 -18.57 1.70 -12.51
C PHE A 71 -18.39 2.82 -13.54
N ASN A 72 -18.36 4.06 -13.06
CA ASN A 72 -18.16 5.22 -13.92
C ASN A 72 -16.67 5.49 -14.16
N ILE A 73 -16.08 4.81 -15.15
CA ILE A 73 -14.66 4.92 -15.49
C ILE A 73 -14.25 6.37 -15.74
N GLY A 74 -15.08 7.15 -16.45
CA GLY A 74 -14.78 8.55 -16.77
C GLY A 74 -14.61 9.41 -15.51
N LYS A 75 -15.49 9.24 -14.51
CA LYS A 75 -15.38 9.97 -13.24
C LYS A 75 -14.18 9.53 -12.42
N ILE A 76 -13.85 8.24 -12.43
CA ILE A 76 -12.68 7.70 -11.75
C ILE A 76 -11.41 8.29 -12.34
N LEU A 77 -11.27 8.29 -13.67
CA LEU A 77 -10.14 8.88 -14.37
C LEU A 77 -10.01 10.39 -14.10
N LEU A 78 -11.12 11.12 -14.16
CA LEU A 78 -11.14 12.55 -13.82
C LEU A 78 -10.71 12.81 -12.37
N THR A 79 -11.18 11.99 -11.44
CA THR A 79 -10.81 12.10 -10.02
C THR A 79 -9.31 11.86 -9.82
N SER A 80 -8.75 10.83 -10.46
CA SER A 80 -7.32 10.50 -10.38
C SER A 80 -6.48 11.59 -11.03
N SER A 81 -6.91 12.12 -12.19
CA SER A 81 -6.21 13.21 -12.88
C SER A 81 -6.23 14.50 -12.05
N LEU A 82 -7.38 14.84 -11.42
CA LEU A 82 -7.47 16.00 -10.55
C LEU A 82 -6.55 15.86 -9.32
N SER A 83 -6.52 14.66 -8.71
CA SER A 83 -5.63 14.40 -7.58
C SER A 83 -4.16 14.61 -7.96
N LEU A 84 -3.72 14.09 -9.09
CA LEU A 84 -2.36 14.30 -9.61
C LEU A 84 -2.11 15.76 -10.02
N GLY A 85 -3.11 16.46 -10.56
CA GLY A 85 -3.03 17.89 -10.86
C GLY A 85 -2.79 18.73 -9.60
N ILE A 86 -3.50 18.44 -8.51
CA ILE A 86 -3.27 19.09 -7.20
C ILE A 86 -1.86 18.80 -6.71
N LEU A 87 -1.41 17.55 -6.77
CA LEU A 87 -0.04 17.19 -6.38
C LEU A 87 1.01 17.88 -7.24
N LEU A 88 0.75 18.05 -8.54
CA LEU A 88 1.66 18.78 -9.42
C LEU A 88 1.81 20.24 -8.98
N VAL A 89 0.72 20.91 -8.66
CA VAL A 89 0.74 22.29 -8.13
C VAL A 89 1.55 22.32 -6.81
N VAL A 90 1.26 21.44 -5.87
CA VAL A 90 1.99 21.34 -4.60
C VAL A 90 3.47 21.09 -4.84
N SER A 91 3.82 20.23 -5.78
CA SER A 91 5.22 19.91 -6.08
C SER A 91 6.01 21.09 -6.68
N PHE A 92 5.35 21.99 -7.41
CA PHE A 92 5.99 23.25 -7.84
C PHE A 92 6.31 24.15 -6.66
N PHE A 93 5.42 24.27 -5.67
CA PHE A 93 5.71 25.03 -4.45
C PHE A 93 6.86 24.41 -3.66
N ILE A 94 6.84 23.08 -3.46
CA ILE A 94 7.93 22.37 -2.77
C ILE A 94 9.25 22.55 -3.52
N LYS A 95 9.27 22.48 -4.86
CA LYS A 95 10.46 22.75 -5.67
C LYS A 95 10.99 24.17 -5.42
N GLY A 96 10.11 25.16 -5.33
CA GLY A 96 10.49 26.52 -5.01
C GLY A 96 11.26 26.63 -3.67
N PHE A 97 10.77 25.97 -2.61
CA PHE A 97 11.47 25.91 -1.33
C PHE A 97 12.81 25.18 -1.42
N ILE A 98 12.87 24.01 -2.11
CA ILE A 98 14.13 23.29 -2.33
C ILE A 98 15.15 24.16 -3.07
N SER A 99 14.71 24.98 -4.02
CA SER A 99 15.62 25.86 -4.78
C SER A 99 16.21 26.98 -3.93
N LEU A 100 15.50 27.43 -2.90
CA LEU A 100 15.99 28.45 -1.99
C LEU A 100 17.02 27.92 -0.99
N GLU A 101 16.80 26.69 -0.48
CA GLU A 101 17.63 26.07 0.56
C GLU A 101 18.80 25.25 -0.02
N PHE A 102 18.59 24.61 -1.18
CA PHE A 102 19.53 23.64 -1.79
C PHE A 102 19.74 23.93 -3.27
N SER A 103 20.37 25.06 -3.57
CA SER A 103 20.60 25.54 -4.95
C SER A 103 21.34 24.51 -5.81
N GLU A 104 22.32 23.79 -5.24
CA GLU A 104 23.15 22.81 -5.95
C GLU A 104 22.39 21.56 -6.42
N ILE A 105 21.31 21.18 -5.74
CA ILE A 105 20.53 19.99 -6.07
C ILE A 105 19.27 20.35 -6.84
N SER A 106 18.84 21.58 -6.76
CA SER A 106 17.56 22.04 -7.31
C SER A 106 17.43 21.89 -8.81
N TYR A 107 18.54 21.94 -9.56
CA TYR A 107 18.54 21.76 -11.02
C TYR A 107 18.24 20.32 -11.43
N ILE A 108 18.56 19.32 -10.58
CA ILE A 108 18.34 17.91 -10.84
C ILE A 108 16.88 17.54 -10.52
N ILE A 109 16.31 18.15 -9.46
CA ILE A 109 14.97 17.83 -8.95
C ILE A 109 13.91 18.59 -9.75
N ASN A 110 13.06 17.89 -10.46
CA ASN A 110 11.87 18.45 -11.10
C ASN A 110 10.59 18.14 -10.29
N PRO A 111 9.47 18.83 -10.55
CA PRO A 111 8.21 18.58 -9.84
C PRO A 111 7.71 17.14 -9.91
N LEU A 112 8.02 16.40 -11.01
CA LEU A 112 7.62 15.00 -11.15
C LEU A 112 8.37 14.11 -10.15
N HIS A 113 9.65 14.37 -9.89
CA HIS A 113 10.40 13.64 -8.85
C HIS A 113 9.79 13.83 -7.48
N ILE A 114 9.31 15.03 -7.18
CA ILE A 114 8.66 15.32 -5.90
C ILE A 114 7.36 14.53 -5.78
N ILE A 115 6.53 14.47 -6.85
CA ILE A 115 5.31 13.64 -6.86
C ILE A 115 5.65 12.17 -6.57
N MET A 116 6.69 11.64 -7.22
CA MET A 116 7.11 10.24 -7.01
C MET A 116 7.57 10.01 -5.57
N ALA A 117 8.36 10.92 -5.01
CA ALA A 117 8.83 10.85 -3.62
C ALA A 117 7.67 10.95 -2.62
N LEU A 118 6.68 11.84 -2.84
CA LEU A 118 5.48 11.96 -2.00
C LEU A 118 4.64 10.68 -2.00
N ASN A 119 4.70 9.88 -3.06
CA ASN A 119 4.06 8.56 -3.16
C ASN A 119 5.02 7.41 -2.80
N LEU A 120 6.13 7.70 -2.11
CA LEU A 120 7.11 6.74 -1.61
C LEU A 120 7.67 5.82 -2.70
N GLY A 121 7.91 6.37 -3.89
CA GLY A 121 8.52 5.63 -5.01
C GLY A 121 9.95 5.22 -4.70
N VAL A 122 10.33 4.00 -5.09
CA VAL A 122 11.73 3.54 -5.03
C VAL A 122 12.54 4.21 -6.14
N LEU A 123 13.66 4.81 -5.78
CA LEU A 123 14.60 5.45 -6.69
C LEU A 123 15.73 4.48 -7.04
N ASP A 124 15.90 4.20 -8.32
CA ASP A 124 17.03 3.44 -8.87
C ASP A 124 18.01 4.43 -9.53
N GLY A 125 19.26 4.42 -9.08
CA GLY A 125 20.35 5.22 -9.67
C GLY A 125 21.42 4.32 -10.29
N TYR A 126 21.94 4.75 -11.43
CA TYR A 126 23.04 4.09 -12.12
C TYR A 126 24.09 5.14 -12.46
N SER A 127 25.33 4.83 -12.16
CA SER A 127 26.47 5.65 -12.57
C SER A 127 27.45 4.79 -13.37
N SER A 128 28.04 5.36 -14.41
CA SER A 128 29.11 4.73 -15.17
C SER A 128 30.23 5.71 -15.43
N THR A 129 31.45 5.25 -15.25
CA THR A 129 32.70 5.95 -15.55
C THR A 129 33.55 5.07 -16.45
N MET A 130 34.64 5.61 -16.98
CA MET A 130 35.63 4.81 -17.73
C MET A 130 36.29 3.71 -16.86
N VAL A 131 36.27 3.87 -15.55
CA VAL A 131 37.00 3.00 -14.58
C VAL A 131 36.07 2.04 -13.86
N GLY A 132 34.74 2.23 -13.93
CA GLY A 132 33.79 1.36 -13.23
C GLY A 132 32.35 1.79 -13.38
N SER A 133 31.46 1.01 -12.79
CA SER A 133 30.05 1.30 -12.74
C SER A 133 29.51 1.20 -11.30
N GLY A 134 28.48 1.97 -11.00
CA GLY A 134 27.80 1.92 -9.71
C GLY A 134 26.29 1.87 -9.90
N SER A 135 25.61 1.25 -8.94
CA SER A 135 24.16 1.33 -8.83
C SER A 135 23.75 1.69 -7.41
N ILE A 136 22.72 2.50 -7.29
CA ILE A 136 22.13 2.89 -6.00
C ILE A 136 20.65 2.60 -6.08
N GLU A 137 20.12 1.95 -5.06
CA GLU A 137 18.68 1.80 -4.84
C GLU A 137 18.32 2.51 -3.54
N ALA A 138 17.34 3.42 -3.58
CA ALA A 138 16.89 4.14 -2.39
C ALA A 138 15.37 4.08 -2.28
N HIS A 139 14.90 3.67 -1.11
CA HIS A 139 13.51 3.81 -0.67
C HIS A 139 13.49 4.58 0.64
N ILE A 140 12.82 5.71 0.65
CA ILE A 140 12.68 6.57 1.82
C ILE A 140 11.22 6.55 2.24
N GLY A 141 10.89 5.59 3.10
CA GLY A 141 9.56 5.41 3.65
C GLY A 141 9.30 6.41 4.78
N MET A 142 8.83 7.60 4.45
CA MET A 142 8.44 8.63 5.45
C MET A 142 6.93 8.84 5.40
N LEU A 143 6.21 8.38 6.43
CA LEU A 143 4.75 8.48 6.50
C LEU A 143 4.22 9.90 6.40
N ILE A 144 4.99 10.90 6.85
CA ILE A 144 4.60 12.31 6.75
C ILE A 144 4.45 12.77 5.29
N LEU A 145 5.20 12.19 4.37
CA LEU A 145 5.11 12.52 2.94
C LEU A 145 3.75 12.15 2.35
N LEU A 146 3.10 11.11 2.91
CA LEU A 146 1.78 10.67 2.47
C LEU A 146 0.66 11.67 2.76
N ILE A 147 0.87 12.65 3.62
CA ILE A 147 -0.14 13.66 3.95
C ILE A 147 -0.60 14.39 2.68
N MET A 148 0.32 14.77 1.81
CA MET A 148 0.00 15.51 0.59
C MET A 148 -0.81 14.68 -0.43
N PRO A 149 -0.41 13.44 -0.82
CA PRO A 149 -1.25 12.58 -1.65
C PRO A 149 -2.63 12.33 -1.03
N VAL A 150 -2.68 12.02 0.26
CA VAL A 150 -3.94 11.76 0.97
C VAL A 150 -4.88 12.95 0.89
N ILE A 151 -4.40 14.17 1.17
CA ILE A 151 -5.21 15.39 1.06
C ILE A 151 -5.68 15.61 -0.38
N SER A 152 -4.81 15.46 -1.37
CA SER A 152 -5.17 15.63 -2.79
C SER A 152 -6.26 14.65 -3.24
N ILE A 153 -6.17 13.39 -2.78
CA ILE A 153 -7.15 12.35 -3.06
C ILE A 153 -8.49 12.66 -2.37
N ILE A 154 -8.46 13.12 -1.12
CA ILE A 154 -9.68 13.50 -0.39
C ILE A 154 -10.41 14.64 -1.11
N ILE A 155 -9.70 15.67 -1.51
CA ILE A 155 -10.28 16.83 -2.22
C ILE A 155 -10.90 16.37 -3.54
N SER A 156 -10.19 15.60 -4.36
CA SER A 156 -10.69 15.13 -5.65
C SER A 156 -11.88 14.18 -5.51
N ASN A 157 -11.87 13.28 -4.54
CA ASN A 157 -12.99 12.39 -4.22
C ASN A 157 -14.23 13.17 -3.76
N PHE A 158 -14.02 14.20 -2.96
CA PHE A 158 -15.14 15.06 -2.51
C PHE A 158 -15.85 15.75 -3.69
N ILE A 159 -15.08 16.16 -4.70
CA ILE A 159 -15.62 16.86 -5.88
C ILE A 159 -16.40 15.88 -6.79
N PHE A 160 -15.81 14.73 -7.13
CA PHE A 160 -16.36 13.86 -8.19
C PHE A 160 -17.06 12.60 -7.69
N LEU A 161 -16.51 11.90 -6.67
CA LEU A 161 -16.98 10.57 -6.24
C LEU A 161 -18.00 10.60 -5.10
N LYS A 162 -18.11 11.69 -4.34
CA LYS A 162 -19.02 11.76 -3.17
C LYS A 162 -20.49 11.45 -3.54
N LYS A 163 -20.95 11.86 -4.72
CA LYS A 163 -22.33 11.62 -5.19
C LYS A 163 -22.55 10.21 -5.72
N GLU A 164 -21.50 9.56 -6.21
CA GLU A 164 -21.54 8.21 -6.79
C GLU A 164 -21.55 7.11 -5.72
N ASN A 165 -21.02 7.38 -4.53
CA ASN A 165 -20.96 6.46 -3.41
C ASN A 165 -22.29 6.34 -2.68
N LYS A 166 -23.28 5.69 -3.34
CA LYS A 166 -24.67 5.54 -2.83
C LYS A 166 -24.83 4.35 -1.90
N ASP A 167 -24.12 3.27 -2.18
CA ASP A 167 -24.14 2.01 -1.44
C ASP A 167 -22.72 1.48 -1.23
N LEU A 168 -22.58 0.44 -0.38
CA LEU A 168 -21.29 -0.13 -0.02
C LEU A 168 -20.53 -0.69 -1.24
N ASN A 169 -21.25 -1.37 -2.14
CA ASN A 169 -20.63 -1.97 -3.31
C ASN A 169 -20.07 -0.90 -4.24
N SER A 170 -20.76 0.24 -4.41
CA SER A 170 -20.23 1.35 -5.18
C SER A 170 -19.02 2.00 -4.52
N VAL A 171 -18.96 2.08 -3.18
CA VAL A 171 -17.77 2.55 -2.46
C VAL A 171 -16.56 1.64 -2.72
N ILE A 172 -16.74 0.33 -2.59
CA ILE A 172 -15.64 -0.63 -2.82
C ILE A 172 -15.16 -0.56 -4.26
N LEU A 173 -16.09 -0.62 -5.23
CA LEU A 173 -15.75 -0.58 -6.65
C LEU A 173 -15.05 0.72 -7.06
N ASN A 174 -15.56 1.87 -6.63
CA ASN A 174 -14.95 3.15 -6.91
C ASN A 174 -13.57 3.29 -6.25
N SER A 175 -13.39 2.73 -5.04
CA SER A 175 -12.08 2.74 -4.36
C SER A 175 -11.06 1.87 -5.07
N ILE A 176 -11.44 0.67 -5.52
CA ILE A 176 -10.56 -0.22 -6.32
C ILE A 176 -10.22 0.47 -7.64
N GLY A 177 -11.24 0.96 -8.36
CA GLY A 177 -11.03 1.63 -9.65
C GLY A 177 -10.15 2.87 -9.53
N PHE A 178 -10.36 3.68 -8.49
CA PHE A 178 -9.51 4.84 -8.20
C PHE A 178 -8.08 4.42 -7.89
N GLY A 179 -7.87 3.41 -7.03
CA GLY A 179 -6.54 2.90 -6.71
C GLY A 179 -5.79 2.42 -7.95
N ILE A 180 -6.46 1.63 -8.82
CA ILE A 180 -5.87 1.17 -10.08
C ILE A 180 -5.52 2.36 -11.00
N SER A 181 -6.46 3.27 -11.20
CA SER A 181 -6.27 4.44 -12.07
C SER A 181 -5.14 5.34 -11.57
N TYR A 182 -5.14 5.66 -10.28
CA TYR A 182 -4.12 6.50 -9.65
C TYR A 182 -2.74 5.86 -9.69
N GLY A 183 -2.63 4.56 -9.35
CA GLY A 183 -1.37 3.81 -9.42
C GLY A 183 -0.82 3.70 -10.84
N LEU A 184 -1.68 3.43 -11.84
CA LEU A 184 -1.28 3.38 -13.25
C LEU A 184 -0.79 4.75 -13.74
N MET A 185 -1.51 5.84 -13.42
CA MET A 185 -1.09 7.19 -13.80
C MET A 185 0.26 7.56 -13.19
N LEU A 186 0.48 7.27 -11.89
CA LEU A 186 1.78 7.48 -11.24
C LEU A 186 2.90 6.69 -11.93
N ALA A 187 2.64 5.41 -12.21
CA ALA A 187 3.60 4.54 -12.86
C ALA A 187 3.96 5.03 -14.27
N VAL A 188 2.97 5.53 -15.04
CA VAL A 188 3.23 6.14 -16.36
C VAL A 188 4.01 7.44 -16.22
N ILE A 189 3.66 8.31 -15.28
CA ILE A 189 4.38 9.59 -15.05
C ILE A 189 5.83 9.32 -14.64
N SER A 190 6.12 8.21 -13.93
CA SER A 190 7.49 7.87 -13.53
C SER A 190 8.45 7.67 -14.69
N ILE A 191 7.93 7.29 -15.87
CA ILE A 191 8.75 7.16 -17.10
C ILE A 191 9.32 8.51 -17.51
N PHE A 192 8.58 9.59 -17.26
CA PHE A 192 9.01 10.97 -17.55
C PHE A 192 9.82 11.58 -16.41
N ALA A 193 9.78 11.00 -15.22
CA ALA A 193 10.55 11.43 -14.06
C ALA A 193 11.93 10.74 -14.05
N THR A 194 12.66 10.84 -15.14
CA THR A 194 14.04 10.33 -15.25
C THR A 194 15.00 11.49 -15.35
N VAL A 195 16.15 11.40 -14.67
CA VAL A 195 17.28 12.32 -14.81
C VAL A 195 18.40 11.58 -15.52
N LYS A 196 18.85 12.16 -16.62
CA LYS A 196 20.05 11.71 -17.31
C LYS A 196 21.02 12.88 -17.36
N SER A 197 22.17 12.77 -16.70
CA SER A 197 23.26 13.71 -16.90
C SER A 197 24.07 13.27 -18.12
N ASN A 198 24.35 14.20 -19.04
CA ASN A 198 25.28 13.94 -20.11
C ASN A 198 26.71 13.91 -19.55
N PRO A 199 27.56 12.98 -20.01
CA PRO A 199 28.98 12.95 -19.59
C PRO A 199 29.75 14.25 -19.84
N MET A 200 29.25 15.07 -20.76
CA MET A 200 29.87 16.37 -21.08
C MET A 200 29.62 17.46 -20.02
N ASP A 201 28.55 17.33 -19.20
CA ASP A 201 28.22 18.35 -18.20
C ASP A 201 29.07 18.20 -16.91
N MET A 202 29.79 17.06 -16.78
CA MET A 202 30.77 16.80 -15.72
C MET A 202 32.15 16.46 -16.33
N ILE A 203 32.72 17.43 -17.03
CA ILE A 203 33.87 17.29 -17.92
C ILE A 203 35.13 16.68 -17.27
N ASP A 204 35.28 16.77 -15.95
CA ASP A 204 36.50 16.31 -15.30
C ASP A 204 36.61 14.81 -15.04
N TYR A 205 35.48 14.05 -15.03
CA TYR A 205 35.49 12.63 -14.63
C TYR A 205 34.74 11.65 -15.54
N GLY A 206 34.11 12.11 -16.64
CA GLY A 206 33.33 11.23 -17.53
C GLY A 206 32.19 10.48 -16.83
N LEU A 207 31.61 11.07 -15.79
CA LEU A 207 30.59 10.44 -14.95
C LEU A 207 29.21 10.60 -15.58
N ALA A 208 28.64 9.51 -16.07
CA ALA A 208 27.22 9.47 -16.46
C ALA A 208 26.38 9.02 -15.28
N ILE A 209 25.42 9.85 -14.86
CA ILE A 209 24.48 9.53 -13.79
C ILE A 209 23.07 9.44 -14.38
N ASN A 210 22.35 8.38 -14.04
CA ASN A 210 20.98 8.15 -14.45
C ASN A 210 20.13 7.75 -13.26
N PHE A 211 19.11 8.55 -12.93
CA PHE A 211 18.15 8.25 -11.88
C PHE A 211 16.76 8.03 -12.49
N ARG A 212 16.06 7.01 -12.00
CA ARG A 212 14.68 6.72 -12.38
C ARG A 212 13.89 6.19 -11.19
N TYR A 213 12.60 6.45 -11.17
CA TYR A 213 11.71 5.81 -10.22
C TYR A 213 11.23 4.46 -10.75
N ARG A 214 11.18 3.45 -9.87
CA ARG A 214 10.74 2.10 -10.21
C ARG A 214 9.23 2.08 -10.47
N PHE A 215 8.85 1.75 -11.72
CA PHE A 215 7.47 1.70 -12.20
C PHE A 215 6.56 0.84 -11.29
N SER A 216 7.00 -0.39 -10.95
CA SER A 216 6.23 -1.33 -10.11
C SER A 216 5.98 -0.81 -8.70
N SER A 217 6.96 -0.12 -8.11
CA SER A 217 6.81 0.49 -6.78
C SER A 217 5.70 1.53 -6.78
N LEU A 218 5.70 2.43 -7.75
CA LEU A 218 4.69 3.49 -7.85
C LEU A 218 3.31 2.98 -8.20
N LEU A 219 3.21 1.91 -9.00
CA LEU A 219 1.94 1.25 -9.28
C LEU A 219 1.34 0.68 -8.01
N ILE A 220 2.13 -0.06 -7.22
CA ILE A 220 1.66 -0.72 -5.99
C ILE A 220 1.37 0.32 -4.91
N ASN A 221 2.29 1.26 -4.66
CA ASN A 221 2.11 2.30 -3.65
C ASN A 221 0.91 3.18 -3.99
N GLY A 222 0.80 3.63 -5.25
CA GLY A 222 -0.32 4.43 -5.72
C GLY A 222 -1.64 3.70 -5.60
N PHE A 223 -1.69 2.39 -5.93
CA PHE A 223 -2.88 1.57 -5.72
C PHE A 223 -3.29 1.54 -4.25
N ILE A 224 -2.35 1.22 -3.34
CA ILE A 224 -2.64 1.09 -1.91
C ILE A 224 -3.07 2.45 -1.32
N ILE A 225 -2.34 3.53 -1.60
CA ILE A 225 -2.64 4.88 -1.11
C ILE A 225 -4.00 5.33 -1.66
N GLY A 226 -4.24 5.18 -2.97
CA GLY A 226 -5.47 5.56 -3.63
C GLY A 226 -6.68 4.77 -3.12
N PHE A 227 -6.57 3.45 -3.07
CA PHE A 227 -7.61 2.55 -2.57
C PHE A 227 -7.97 2.86 -1.11
N LEU A 228 -6.98 2.86 -0.20
CA LEU A 228 -7.23 3.06 1.22
C LEU A 228 -7.82 4.43 1.51
N THR A 229 -7.26 5.49 0.92
CA THR A 229 -7.75 6.85 1.13
C THR A 229 -9.19 6.98 0.64
N THR A 230 -9.49 6.54 -0.59
CA THR A 230 -10.85 6.62 -1.15
C THR A 230 -11.81 5.78 -0.33
N TYR A 231 -11.41 4.57 0.07
CA TYR A 231 -12.23 3.66 0.85
C TYR A 231 -12.57 4.24 2.23
N ILE A 232 -11.57 4.69 3.00
CA ILE A 232 -11.76 5.23 4.34
C ILE A 232 -12.64 6.49 4.34
N PHE A 233 -12.38 7.43 3.42
CA PHE A 233 -13.10 8.70 3.38
C PHE A 233 -14.47 8.64 2.71
N SER A 234 -14.74 7.58 1.94
CA SER A 234 -16.07 7.36 1.35
C SER A 234 -17.07 6.73 2.31
N PHE A 235 -16.63 6.26 3.48
CA PHE A 235 -17.50 5.61 4.45
C PHE A 235 -18.50 6.55 5.10
N LYS A 236 -19.79 6.34 4.81
CA LYS A 236 -20.90 6.96 5.53
C LYS A 236 -21.27 6.12 6.76
N LYS A 237 -21.71 6.78 7.85
CA LYS A 237 -22.19 6.13 9.09
C LYS A 237 -23.25 5.04 8.82
N LYS A 238 -24.07 5.22 7.78
CA LYS A 238 -25.12 4.28 7.35
C LYS A 238 -24.58 2.90 6.97
N TYR A 239 -23.41 2.81 6.33
CA TYR A 239 -22.84 1.52 5.89
C TYR A 239 -22.26 0.70 7.05
N ARG A 240 -21.79 1.38 8.08
CA ARG A 240 -21.19 0.79 9.27
C ARG A 240 -22.17 -0.08 10.06
N ASN A 241 -23.41 0.37 10.19
CA ASN A 241 -24.39 -0.30 11.04
C ASN A 241 -24.87 -1.65 10.50
N ASN A 242 -24.66 -1.92 9.19
CA ASN A 242 -25.19 -3.10 8.51
C ASN A 242 -24.12 -4.16 8.19
N ASN A 243 -22.84 -3.91 8.47
CA ASN A 243 -21.77 -4.85 8.11
C ASN A 243 -20.70 -4.94 9.20
N ILE A 244 -20.62 -6.11 9.86
CA ILE A 244 -19.67 -6.39 10.93
C ILE A 244 -18.20 -6.22 10.49
N TYR A 245 -17.85 -6.63 9.26
CA TYR A 245 -16.47 -6.56 8.74
C TYR A 245 -15.97 -5.13 8.65
N ILE A 246 -16.83 -4.23 8.16
CA ILE A 246 -16.49 -2.82 7.96
C ILE A 246 -16.34 -2.09 9.29
N ASP A 247 -17.26 -2.36 10.19
CA ASP A 247 -17.22 -1.72 11.52
C ASP A 247 -15.98 -2.14 12.29
N ILE A 248 -15.61 -3.41 12.22
CA ILE A 248 -14.42 -3.94 12.88
C ILE A 248 -13.14 -3.43 12.19
N LEU A 249 -13.09 -3.38 10.85
CA LEU A 249 -11.97 -2.78 10.13
C LEU A 249 -11.77 -1.32 10.57
N LYS A 250 -12.85 -0.54 10.68
CA LYS A 250 -12.77 0.83 11.19
C LYS A 250 -12.26 0.89 12.62
N ASN A 251 -12.68 -0.06 13.47
CA ASN A 251 -12.18 -0.15 14.85
C ASN A 251 -10.66 -0.41 14.85
N ALA A 252 -10.16 -1.30 14.00
CA ALA A 252 -8.72 -1.55 13.86
C ALA A 252 -7.95 -0.31 13.39
N ILE A 253 -8.47 0.41 12.37
CA ILE A 253 -7.88 1.68 11.90
C ILE A 253 -7.85 2.70 13.04
N ASN A 254 -8.95 2.89 13.75
CA ASN A 254 -9.01 3.83 14.86
C ASN A 254 -8.04 3.46 15.99
N THR A 255 -7.92 2.17 16.33
CA THR A 255 -6.98 1.67 17.35
C THR A 255 -5.54 2.06 17.01
N ILE A 256 -5.12 1.81 15.76
CA ILE A 256 -3.77 2.16 15.28
C ILE A 256 -3.60 3.68 15.24
N ALA A 257 -4.58 4.42 14.71
CA ALA A 257 -4.50 5.87 14.60
C ALA A 257 -4.41 6.55 15.98
N ILE A 258 -5.20 6.11 16.96
CA ILE A 258 -5.15 6.63 18.33
C ILE A 258 -3.79 6.31 18.95
N GLY A 259 -3.29 5.08 18.79
CA GLY A 259 -1.98 4.68 19.29
C GLY A 259 -0.85 5.51 18.68
N TYR A 260 -0.87 5.69 17.36
CA TYR A 260 0.11 6.50 16.65
C TYR A 260 0.10 7.96 17.11
N ILE A 261 -1.08 8.58 17.23
CA ILE A 261 -1.21 9.96 17.70
C ILE A 261 -0.72 10.13 19.14
N LEU A 262 -1.07 9.19 20.03
CA LEU A 262 -0.62 9.25 21.43
C LEU A 262 0.90 9.11 21.55
N VAL A 263 1.50 8.15 20.84
CA VAL A 263 2.96 7.99 20.81
C VAL A 263 3.62 9.24 20.25
N PHE A 264 3.09 9.84 19.16
CA PHE A 264 3.61 11.09 18.60
C PHE A 264 3.58 12.23 19.62
N ILE A 265 2.46 12.41 20.32
CA ILE A 265 2.31 13.45 21.34
C ILE A 265 3.31 13.24 22.49
N ILE A 266 3.47 11.99 22.96
CA ILE A 266 4.42 11.68 24.03
C ILE A 266 5.85 11.98 23.60
N LEU A 267 6.25 11.53 22.40
CA LEU A 267 7.58 11.79 21.86
C LEU A 267 7.82 13.30 21.66
N LEU A 268 6.81 14.04 21.22
CA LEU A 268 6.89 15.49 21.09
C LEU A 268 7.11 16.17 22.44
N ILE A 269 6.35 15.78 23.47
CA ILE A 269 6.51 16.33 24.83
C ILE A 269 7.90 15.99 25.38
N LEU A 270 8.37 14.74 25.25
CA LEU A 270 9.70 14.34 25.69
C LEU A 270 10.79 15.18 25.02
N THR A 271 10.70 15.35 23.71
CA THR A 271 11.70 16.11 22.94
C THR A 271 11.71 17.59 23.30
N LEU A 272 10.54 18.19 23.58
CA LEU A 272 10.44 19.60 24.00
C LEU A 272 10.86 19.80 25.45
N SER A 273 10.68 18.79 26.32
CA SER A 273 11.05 18.87 27.74
C SER A 273 12.52 18.62 27.99
N ASP A 274 13.12 17.69 27.22
CA ASP A 274 14.52 17.32 27.37
C ASP A 274 15.12 16.89 26.02
N SER A 275 16.00 17.75 25.49
CA SER A 275 16.72 17.47 24.24
C SER A 275 17.73 16.32 24.38
N SER A 276 18.08 15.92 25.62
CA SER A 276 18.98 14.78 25.86
C SER A 276 18.40 13.46 25.36
N PHE A 277 17.06 13.33 25.31
CA PHE A 277 16.38 12.18 24.74
C PHE A 277 16.80 11.87 23.30
N LEU A 278 16.90 12.90 22.45
CA LEU A 278 17.35 12.73 21.06
C LEU A 278 18.84 12.43 20.95
N ASN A 279 19.64 12.90 21.91
CA ASN A 279 21.06 12.53 22.01
C ASN A 279 21.23 11.02 22.32
N GLU A 280 20.45 10.51 23.28
CA GLU A 280 20.52 9.11 23.71
C GLU A 280 20.15 8.14 22.59
N ILE A 281 19.22 8.52 21.72
CA ILE A 281 18.85 7.73 20.53
C ILE A 281 19.72 8.03 19.30
N GLY A 282 20.74 8.90 19.43
CA GLY A 282 21.68 9.21 18.35
C GLY A 282 21.14 10.09 17.23
N LEU A 283 20.01 10.77 17.46
CA LEU A 283 19.33 11.60 16.43
C LEU A 283 19.63 13.11 16.56
N TYR A 284 20.27 13.54 17.61
CA TYR A 284 20.54 14.98 17.86
C TYR A 284 21.33 15.65 16.72
N GLY A 285 22.38 14.98 16.21
CA GLY A 285 23.19 15.52 15.11
C GLY A 285 22.45 15.69 13.77
N TYR A 286 21.22 15.21 13.68
CA TYR A 286 20.37 15.36 12.51
C TYR A 286 19.35 16.51 12.65
N LEU A 287 19.19 17.10 13.86
CA LEU A 287 18.24 18.19 14.10
C LEU A 287 18.56 19.45 13.30
N ASP A 288 19.84 19.74 13.09
CA ASP A 288 20.27 20.89 12.31
C ASP A 288 19.99 20.71 10.80
N LYS A 289 19.79 19.46 10.36
CA LYS A 289 19.60 19.10 8.95
C LYS A 289 18.16 18.81 8.58
N PHE A 290 17.35 18.35 9.54
CA PHE A 290 15.98 17.91 9.31
C PHE A 290 15.03 18.57 10.30
N ASN A 291 13.83 18.90 9.81
CA ASN A 291 12.77 19.39 10.68
C ASN A 291 12.39 18.35 11.73
N ILE A 292 12.33 18.76 13.00
CA ILE A 292 12.01 17.89 14.14
C ILE A 292 10.71 17.11 13.94
N GLY A 293 9.70 17.70 13.31
CA GLY A 293 8.43 17.03 13.03
C GLY A 293 8.57 15.84 12.07
N ILE A 294 9.50 15.91 11.12
CA ILE A 294 9.79 14.81 10.18
C ILE A 294 10.43 13.65 10.96
N ILE A 295 11.44 13.96 11.77
CA ILE A 295 12.13 12.95 12.59
C ILE A 295 11.16 12.27 13.55
N LEU A 296 10.36 13.06 14.28
CA LEU A 296 9.39 12.52 15.25
C LEU A 296 8.30 11.69 14.60
N SER A 297 7.81 12.10 13.42
CA SER A 297 6.80 11.32 12.70
C SER A 297 7.32 9.94 12.31
N GLN A 298 8.58 9.85 11.87
CA GLN A 298 9.21 8.58 11.52
C GLN A 298 9.53 7.74 12.75
N LEU A 299 10.06 8.37 13.79
CA LEU A 299 10.33 7.70 15.08
C LEU A 299 9.04 7.14 15.69
N THR A 300 7.92 7.86 15.55
CA THR A 300 6.60 7.39 16.02
C THR A 300 6.20 6.08 15.38
N ALA A 301 6.45 5.90 14.07
CA ALA A 301 6.14 4.64 13.39
C ALA A 301 6.93 3.49 14.01
N TYR A 302 8.23 3.66 14.18
CA TYR A 302 9.09 2.64 14.76
C TYR A 302 8.77 2.34 16.23
N VAL A 303 8.50 3.37 17.04
CA VAL A 303 8.13 3.20 18.44
C VAL A 303 6.76 2.49 18.56
N TRP A 304 5.81 2.79 17.68
CA TRP A 304 4.52 2.09 17.65
C TRP A 304 4.68 0.62 17.25
N GLU A 305 5.50 0.32 16.25
CA GLU A 305 5.84 -1.05 15.85
C GLU A 305 6.51 -1.82 17.00
N PHE A 306 7.51 -1.20 17.64
CA PHE A 306 8.18 -1.77 18.81
C PHE A 306 7.23 -2.01 20.00
N ALA A 307 6.33 -1.08 20.27
CA ALA A 307 5.30 -1.20 21.31
C ALA A 307 4.33 -2.37 21.06
N ASN A 308 4.23 -2.84 19.81
CA ASN A 308 3.50 -4.03 19.40
C ASN A 308 4.37 -5.30 19.34
N PHE A 309 5.53 -5.31 20.01
CA PHE A 309 6.50 -6.41 20.05
C PHE A 309 7.18 -6.72 18.70
N ILE A 310 7.09 -5.83 17.74
CA ILE A 310 7.69 -6.02 16.42
C ILE A 310 9.16 -5.61 16.48
N PRO A 311 10.11 -6.49 16.08
CA PRO A 311 11.53 -6.16 16.09
C PRO A 311 11.85 -5.18 14.96
N ILE A 312 12.68 -4.18 15.28
CA ILE A 312 13.20 -3.20 14.33
C ILE A 312 14.61 -3.61 13.93
N SER A 313 14.92 -3.59 12.65
CA SER A 313 16.26 -3.84 12.13
C SER A 313 16.92 -2.51 11.74
N ILE A 314 18.15 -2.30 12.23
CA ILE A 314 18.99 -1.16 11.85
C ILE A 314 20.35 -1.73 11.45
N ASN A 315 20.69 -1.68 10.16
CA ASN A 315 21.97 -2.14 9.62
C ASN A 315 22.39 -3.54 10.13
N ASN A 316 21.50 -4.53 10.00
CA ASN A 316 21.67 -5.91 10.48
C ASN A 316 21.61 -6.11 12.01
N ASN A 317 21.53 -5.05 12.79
CA ASN A 317 21.27 -5.14 14.22
C ASN A 317 19.76 -5.20 14.46
N ILE A 318 19.31 -6.25 15.14
CA ILE A 318 17.89 -6.42 15.48
C ILE A 318 17.67 -5.88 16.88
N ILE A 319 16.86 -4.83 16.98
CA ILE A 319 16.39 -4.25 18.23
C ILE A 319 15.03 -4.85 18.55
N SER A 320 14.96 -5.56 19.66
CA SER A 320 13.72 -6.16 20.16
C SER A 320 13.60 -5.95 21.65
N ILE A 321 12.44 -6.24 22.20
CA ILE A 321 12.20 -6.17 23.66
C ILE A 321 13.18 -7.04 24.43
N LEU A 322 13.64 -8.15 23.84
CA LEU A 322 14.59 -9.07 24.44
C LEU A 322 16.05 -8.57 24.34
N ASN A 323 16.34 -7.66 23.42
CA ASN A 323 17.67 -7.12 23.18
C ASN A 323 17.63 -5.59 23.09
N THR A 324 17.37 -4.94 24.23
CA THR A 324 17.28 -3.47 24.37
C THR A 324 18.63 -2.83 24.77
N GLY A 325 19.75 -3.52 24.62
CA GLY A 325 21.06 -3.08 25.12
C GLY A 325 21.52 -1.69 24.65
N ILE A 326 20.98 -1.21 23.52
CA ILE A 326 21.33 0.10 22.94
C ILE A 326 20.62 1.28 23.66
N PHE A 327 19.48 1.03 24.35
CA PHE A 327 18.64 2.07 24.93
C PHE A 327 18.58 2.00 26.47
N PHE A 328 19.73 1.88 27.14
CA PHE A 328 19.78 1.63 28.58
C PHE A 328 19.06 2.67 29.42
N ASN A 329 19.17 3.96 29.09
CA ASN A 329 18.57 5.06 29.85
C ASN A 329 17.10 5.32 29.49
N THR A 330 16.66 4.92 28.29
CA THR A 330 15.30 5.16 27.80
C THR A 330 14.36 3.96 27.98
N LYS A 331 14.78 2.89 28.66
CA LYS A 331 13.98 1.66 28.87
C LYS A 331 12.59 1.93 29.44
N LEU A 332 12.51 2.84 30.42
CA LEU A 332 11.23 3.15 31.06
C LEU A 332 10.22 3.73 30.05
N ILE A 333 10.70 4.57 29.13
CA ILE A 333 9.86 5.17 28.07
C ILE A 333 9.34 4.06 27.15
N PHE A 334 10.22 3.14 26.71
CA PHE A 334 9.81 2.03 25.84
C PHE A 334 8.82 1.08 26.52
N TYR A 335 8.99 0.75 27.80
CA TYR A 335 8.03 -0.07 28.55
C TYR A 335 6.70 0.65 28.73
N SER A 336 6.70 1.97 28.92
CA SER A 336 5.46 2.75 28.99
C SER A 336 4.70 2.76 27.65
N MET A 337 5.40 2.77 26.50
CA MET A 337 4.78 2.65 25.18
C MET A 337 4.17 1.26 24.95
N ILE A 338 4.81 0.19 25.44
CA ILE A 338 4.26 -1.17 25.40
C ILE A 338 2.98 -1.24 26.25
N ALA A 339 3.02 -0.69 27.47
CA ALA A 339 1.84 -0.63 28.32
C ALA A 339 0.69 0.16 27.66
N LEU A 340 1.01 1.27 26.98
CA LEU A 340 0.05 2.06 26.23
C LEU A 340 -0.58 1.25 25.09
N SER A 341 0.22 0.52 24.28
CA SER A 341 -0.32 -0.30 23.20
C SER A 341 -1.23 -1.42 23.70
N LEU A 342 -0.83 -2.08 24.81
CA LEU A 342 -1.65 -3.07 25.49
C LEU A 342 -3.01 -2.49 25.90
N LEU A 343 -3.04 -1.33 26.57
CA LEU A 343 -4.26 -0.68 27.02
C LEU A 343 -5.19 -0.35 25.85
N ILE A 344 -4.67 0.22 24.77
CA ILE A 344 -5.48 0.62 23.61
C ILE A 344 -6.14 -0.62 22.95
N ILE A 345 -5.38 -1.71 22.79
CA ILE A 345 -5.91 -2.93 22.17
C ILE A 345 -6.88 -3.66 23.13
N LEU A 346 -6.63 -3.65 24.43
CA LEU A 346 -7.57 -4.17 25.44
C LEU A 346 -8.92 -3.44 25.36
N ILE A 347 -8.91 -2.10 25.34
CA ILE A 347 -10.11 -1.28 25.21
C ILE A 347 -10.86 -1.62 23.92
N SER A 348 -10.15 -1.85 22.81
CA SER A 348 -10.76 -2.28 21.56
C SER A 348 -11.44 -3.65 21.69
N GLY A 349 -10.85 -4.59 22.43
CA GLY A 349 -11.45 -5.88 22.77
C GLY A 349 -12.73 -5.75 23.61
N CYS A 350 -12.72 -4.88 24.63
CA CYS A 350 -13.89 -4.54 25.43
C CYS A 350 -15.03 -3.96 24.56
N ASN A 351 -14.71 -3.03 23.67
CA ASN A 351 -15.68 -2.41 22.76
C ASN A 351 -16.31 -3.43 21.80
N ILE A 352 -15.51 -4.39 21.31
CA ILE A 352 -15.99 -5.49 20.47
C ILE A 352 -17.01 -6.34 21.23
N LYS A 353 -16.75 -6.68 22.50
CA LYS A 353 -17.70 -7.44 23.33
C LYS A 353 -19.00 -6.70 23.53
N TYR A 354 -18.93 -5.44 23.91
CA TYR A 354 -20.12 -4.62 24.14
C TYR A 354 -21.03 -4.60 22.90
N LYS A 355 -20.43 -4.53 21.71
CA LYS A 355 -21.18 -4.38 20.45
C LYS A 355 -21.60 -5.71 19.82
N TYR A 356 -20.82 -6.78 19.97
CA TYR A 356 -20.99 -8.06 19.26
C TYR A 356 -21.08 -9.26 20.20
N LYS A 357 -22.02 -9.21 21.17
CA LYS A 357 -22.19 -10.23 22.23
C LYS A 357 -22.19 -11.67 21.69
N GLU A 358 -22.99 -11.97 20.68
CA GLU A 358 -23.14 -13.33 20.11
C GLU A 358 -22.01 -13.72 19.15
N ASN A 359 -21.49 -12.78 18.36
CA ASN A 359 -20.48 -13.00 17.35
C ASN A 359 -19.07 -12.56 17.78
N GLY A 360 -18.83 -12.42 19.08
CA GLY A 360 -17.60 -11.82 19.61
C GLY A 360 -16.32 -12.52 19.20
N LYS A 361 -16.29 -13.87 19.18
CA LYS A 361 -15.11 -14.64 18.74
C LYS A 361 -14.76 -14.34 17.28
N LYS A 362 -15.77 -14.32 16.39
CA LYS A 362 -15.60 -13.98 14.98
C LYS A 362 -15.14 -12.53 14.83
N ALA A 363 -15.70 -11.62 15.61
CA ALA A 363 -15.36 -10.20 15.57
C ALA A 363 -13.90 -9.95 15.99
N ILE A 364 -13.39 -10.63 17.02
CA ILE A 364 -11.99 -10.54 17.45
C ILE A 364 -11.04 -11.05 16.37
N LEU A 365 -11.37 -12.18 15.73
CA LEU A 365 -10.54 -12.71 14.64
C LEU A 365 -10.45 -11.72 13.46
N ILE A 366 -11.60 -11.14 13.06
CA ILE A 366 -11.64 -10.13 11.99
C ILE A 366 -10.83 -8.88 12.40
N PHE A 367 -10.92 -8.47 13.68
CA PHE A 367 -10.13 -7.36 14.21
C PHE A 367 -8.63 -7.64 14.10
N ALA A 368 -8.18 -8.81 14.55
CA ALA A 368 -6.78 -9.18 14.51
C ALA A 368 -6.22 -9.26 13.09
N ILE A 369 -6.98 -9.82 12.13
CA ILE A 369 -6.62 -9.86 10.72
C ILE A 369 -6.53 -8.43 10.16
N SER A 370 -7.54 -7.59 10.41
CA SER A 370 -7.57 -6.21 9.94
C SER A 370 -6.40 -5.40 10.52
N TYR A 371 -6.14 -5.56 11.80
CA TYR A 371 -5.03 -4.91 12.51
C TYR A 371 -3.68 -5.30 11.88
N ALA A 372 -3.45 -6.60 11.68
CA ALA A 372 -2.24 -7.13 11.08
C ALA A 372 -1.99 -6.60 9.66
N ILE A 373 -3.03 -6.56 8.82
CA ILE A 373 -2.93 -6.02 7.45
C ILE A 373 -2.54 -4.54 7.49
N ILE A 374 -3.16 -3.74 8.36
CA ILE A 374 -2.87 -2.30 8.45
C ILE A 374 -1.45 -2.08 8.99
N MET A 375 -1.01 -2.85 9.99
CA MET A 375 0.37 -2.79 10.50
C MET A 375 1.39 -3.19 9.42
N GLY A 376 1.09 -4.21 8.60
CA GLY A 376 1.92 -4.56 7.45
C GLY A 376 2.03 -3.45 6.41
N ILE A 377 0.94 -2.72 6.15
CA ILE A 377 0.94 -1.54 5.27
C ILE A 377 1.78 -0.40 5.87
N LEU A 378 1.66 -0.16 7.19
CA LEU A 378 2.51 0.82 7.88
C LEU A 378 3.99 0.45 7.76
N ALA A 379 4.35 -0.81 8.01
CA ALA A 379 5.72 -1.31 7.85
C ALA A 379 6.23 -1.12 6.41
N MET A 380 5.37 -1.38 5.41
CA MET A 380 5.68 -1.17 4.00
C MET A 380 5.98 0.30 3.67
N PHE A 381 5.35 1.24 4.35
CA PHE A 381 5.51 2.67 4.10
C PHE A 381 6.49 3.36 5.05
N SER A 382 6.97 2.68 6.09
CA SER A 382 7.88 3.25 7.09
C SER A 382 9.34 2.82 6.95
N TYR A 383 9.66 1.74 6.19
CA TYR A 383 11.05 1.32 6.08
C TYR A 383 11.88 2.25 5.20
N ILE A 384 13.14 2.40 5.56
CA ILE A 384 14.16 3.14 4.79
C ILE A 384 15.22 2.14 4.37
N THR A 385 15.53 2.12 3.08
CA THR A 385 16.68 1.36 2.57
C THR A 385 17.43 2.20 1.55
N VAL A 386 18.74 2.19 1.67
CA VAL A 386 19.66 2.75 0.69
C VAL A 386 20.72 1.71 0.45
N GLY A 387 20.76 1.14 -0.74
CA GLY A 387 21.73 0.14 -1.15
C GLY A 387 22.56 0.65 -2.32
N GLY A 388 23.85 0.31 -2.34
CA GLY A 388 24.73 0.65 -3.45
C GLY A 388 25.68 -0.49 -3.76
N ASN A 389 25.97 -0.67 -5.04
CA ASN A 389 27.00 -1.57 -5.55
C ASN A 389 27.96 -0.76 -6.39
N ILE A 390 29.26 -0.92 -6.14
CA ILE A 390 30.33 -0.30 -6.95
C ILE A 390 31.18 -1.44 -7.49
N SER A 391 31.32 -1.50 -8.81
CA SER A 391 32.22 -2.41 -9.52
C SER A 391 33.31 -1.59 -10.19
N LEU A 392 34.54 -1.82 -9.82
CA LEU A 392 35.76 -1.26 -10.43
C LEU A 392 36.44 -2.34 -11.28
N LEU A 393 37.03 -1.94 -12.39
CA LEU A 393 37.66 -2.86 -13.39
C LEU A 393 38.72 -3.80 -12.79
N GLU A 394 39.35 -3.43 -11.68
CA GLU A 394 40.44 -4.18 -11.06
C GLU A 394 40.16 -4.61 -9.60
N MET A 395 39.00 -4.30 -9.05
CA MET A 395 38.68 -4.58 -7.64
C MET A 395 37.38 -5.36 -7.48
N ASN A 396 37.27 -6.08 -6.36
CA ASN A 396 36.05 -6.79 -5.98
C ASN A 396 34.84 -5.85 -5.90
N ASN A 397 33.68 -6.36 -6.28
CA ASN A 397 32.41 -5.65 -6.15
C ASN A 397 32.12 -5.31 -4.67
N TYR A 398 32.09 -4.03 -4.34
CA TYR A 398 31.70 -3.55 -3.04
C TYR A 398 30.19 -3.34 -2.98
N LYS A 399 29.54 -4.00 -2.01
CA LYS A 399 28.13 -3.82 -1.71
C LYS A 399 28.00 -3.17 -0.34
N ALA A 400 27.34 -2.04 -0.28
CA ALA A 400 26.95 -1.40 0.96
C ALA A 400 25.44 -1.22 0.97
N SER A 401 24.79 -1.55 2.07
CA SER A 401 23.35 -1.28 2.25
C SER A 401 23.08 -0.81 3.66
N ILE A 402 22.27 0.22 3.76
CA ILE A 402 21.69 0.73 5.00
C ILE A 402 20.22 0.33 4.97
N PHE A 403 19.76 -0.33 6.00
CA PHE A 403 18.36 -0.67 6.21
C PHE A 403 17.91 -0.22 7.59
N MET A 404 16.78 0.45 7.66
CA MET A 404 16.11 0.81 8.90
C MET A 404 14.62 0.57 8.76
N GLY A 405 14.06 -0.29 9.61
CA GLY A 405 12.63 -0.61 9.55
C GLY A 405 12.31 -2.00 10.06
N THR A 406 11.12 -2.45 9.76
CA THR A 406 10.61 -3.77 10.14
C THR A 406 10.31 -4.62 8.90
N SER A 407 10.42 -5.93 9.03
CA SER A 407 10.02 -6.86 7.97
C SER A 407 8.48 -6.90 7.89
N ILE A 408 7.91 -6.69 6.70
CA ILE A 408 6.46 -6.69 6.48
C ILE A 408 5.82 -8.00 6.96
N THR A 409 6.40 -9.14 6.62
CA THR A 409 5.91 -10.46 7.02
C THR A 409 5.96 -10.67 8.53
N SER A 410 7.07 -10.33 9.18
CA SER A 410 7.19 -10.41 10.63
C SER A 410 6.20 -9.49 11.33
N THR A 411 6.03 -8.27 10.82
CA THR A 411 5.06 -7.29 11.34
C THR A 411 3.64 -7.84 11.27
N MET A 412 3.23 -8.43 10.15
CA MET A 412 1.88 -9.01 10.01
C MET A 412 1.66 -10.18 10.97
N ILE A 413 2.61 -11.09 11.09
CA ILE A 413 2.46 -12.28 11.95
C ILE A 413 2.43 -11.87 13.42
N ILE A 414 3.39 -11.05 13.87
CA ILE A 414 3.50 -10.65 15.28
C ILE A 414 2.30 -9.79 15.68
N SER A 415 1.91 -8.81 14.86
CA SER A 415 0.76 -7.96 15.16
C SER A 415 -0.57 -8.72 15.13
N PHE A 416 -0.70 -9.77 14.30
CA PHE A 416 -1.86 -10.66 14.34
C PHE A 416 -1.95 -11.39 15.68
N ILE A 417 -0.87 -12.07 16.10
CA ILE A 417 -0.84 -12.83 17.35
C ILE A 417 -1.08 -11.90 18.54
N TYR A 418 -0.35 -10.79 18.57
CA TYR A 418 -0.44 -9.81 19.65
C TYR A 418 -1.84 -9.20 19.79
N SER A 419 -2.38 -8.68 18.69
CA SER A 419 -3.72 -8.06 18.71
C SER A 419 -4.82 -9.07 18.99
N TYR A 420 -4.68 -10.33 18.51
CA TYR A 420 -5.64 -11.39 18.81
C TYR A 420 -5.64 -11.72 20.31
N VAL A 421 -4.47 -11.98 20.91
CA VAL A 421 -4.35 -12.34 22.33
C VAL A 421 -4.84 -11.20 23.22
N VAL A 422 -4.37 -9.99 22.98
CA VAL A 422 -4.69 -8.83 23.83
C VAL A 422 -6.17 -8.45 23.71
N SER A 423 -6.73 -8.41 22.50
CA SER A 423 -8.16 -8.11 22.32
C SER A 423 -9.05 -9.22 22.87
N TRP A 424 -8.60 -10.49 22.83
CA TRP A 424 -9.30 -11.60 23.48
C TRP A 424 -9.34 -11.44 25.00
N ILE A 425 -8.23 -11.04 25.63
CA ILE A 425 -8.18 -10.72 27.07
C ILE A 425 -9.17 -9.60 27.37
N GLY A 426 -9.15 -8.50 26.61
CA GLY A 426 -10.09 -7.39 26.76
C GLY A 426 -11.55 -7.83 26.62
N TYR A 427 -11.84 -8.72 25.67
CA TYR A 427 -13.16 -9.33 25.52
C TYR A 427 -13.58 -10.14 26.74
N LYS A 428 -12.67 -10.85 27.39
CA LYS A 428 -12.94 -11.64 28.61
C LYS A 428 -13.12 -10.79 29.85
N LEU A 429 -12.28 -9.75 30.04
CA LEU A 429 -12.34 -8.85 31.20
C LEU A 429 -13.71 -8.18 31.36
N ASN A 430 -14.42 -7.87 30.31
CA ASN A 430 -15.74 -7.25 30.36
C ASN A 430 -16.87 -8.23 30.68
N THR A 431 -16.55 -9.42 31.24
CA THR A 431 -17.55 -10.39 31.75
C THR A 431 -17.80 -10.24 33.26
N PHE A 432 -17.10 -9.35 33.90
CA PHE A 432 -17.33 -8.89 35.25
C PHE A 432 -18.00 -7.52 35.19
#